data_e5581cf1a42d6bb6de5560352ac713ab
#
_entry.id   e5581cf1a42d6bb6de5560352ac713ab
#
_cell.length_a   1.000
_cell.length_b   1.000
_cell.length_c   1.000
_cell.angle_alpha   90.00
_cell.angle_beta   90.00
_cell.angle_gamma   90.00
#
_symmetry.space_group_name_H-M   'P 1'
#
loop_
_entity.id
_entity.type
_entity.pdbx_description
1 polymer ?
#
loop_
_entity_poly.entity_id
_entity_poly.type
_entity_poly.pdbx_seq_one_letter_code
_entity_poly.pdbx_strand_id
1 'polypeptide(L)'
;MASQLRKREWALATAVFLIEWAFGIYLGYHGVLLGDAMSRTANAFYVLNSRPYDLTSMGLVWNPLPSFLQLPFVWAAKWWRPLVTKGISMSFVSALFAAWGVKALYSCFHEMKCRERDALLLTLLYALNPYTVFYGANGMTEIMMGAAGIQIIKNLTCWMRTGRPYHLINMGMAFVVMFLIRYEAVPFAIFIALGMALHMAVSKREKRYYPDSGLEPLWYVESTLWVTFLPVIFTAVCWVLYNWSITGNPLYFMNSGYSMSAYSAYYQSYGGLMGALSYVFSRVWPMLLPFAALLLARAATHTFRRYETAIMILAVLGLTGFTTVMILLGKSGGYVRYLCYPLFFAPAFIPYTVHAAGEKGKQAARISALGLLASALVLGWGFQYSSTFREDLLLNVPAHSESVADYLNANCRGGKVLMDSYRTYYTIMNADDPEEWVISCSRDFEDCVADPVKNGVDYLVVPQIGSYGNMDALNIAWPRLYNNGEEWAQEIASIGEFKIFRVKK
;
A
#
# COMPACT_ATOMS: atom_id res chain seq x y z
N MET A 1 -30.41 -19.02 9.42
CA MET A 1 -30.01 -17.59 9.40
C MET A 1 -28.51 -17.38 9.30
N ALA A 2 -27.68 -17.91 10.20
CA ALA A 2 -26.21 -17.76 10.12
C ALA A 2 -25.57 -18.31 8.81
N SER A 3 -26.04 -19.44 8.31
CA SER A 3 -25.57 -20.04 7.05
C SER A 3 -25.89 -19.18 5.82
N GLN A 4 -27.09 -18.60 5.76
CA GLN A 4 -27.47 -17.69 4.65
C GLN A 4 -26.67 -16.38 4.70
N LEU A 5 -26.42 -15.85 5.88
CA LEU A 5 -25.60 -14.67 6.07
C LEU A 5 -24.18 -14.91 5.54
N ARG A 6 -23.55 -15.99 5.98
CA ARG A 6 -22.22 -16.37 5.51
C ARG A 6 -22.13 -16.54 4.00
N LYS A 7 -23.18 -17.10 3.37
CA LYS A 7 -23.26 -17.21 1.90
C LYS A 7 -23.27 -15.84 1.22
N ARG A 8 -24.02 -14.86 1.77
CA ARG A 8 -24.09 -13.49 1.22
C ARG A 8 -22.76 -12.74 1.37
N GLU A 9 -22.10 -12.87 2.53
CA GLU A 9 -20.76 -12.30 2.76
C GLU A 9 -19.77 -12.77 1.69
N TRP A 10 -19.74 -14.08 1.42
CA TRP A 10 -18.87 -14.65 0.41
C TRP A 10 -19.30 -14.27 -1.00
N ALA A 11 -20.59 -14.26 -1.31
CA ALA A 11 -21.09 -13.89 -2.62
C ALA A 11 -20.70 -12.44 -2.97
N LEU A 12 -20.86 -11.51 -2.00
CA LEU A 12 -20.48 -10.11 -2.18
C LEU A 12 -18.97 -9.96 -2.37
N ALA A 13 -18.16 -10.62 -1.54
CA ALA A 13 -16.71 -10.62 -1.65
C ALA A 13 -16.23 -11.19 -2.99
N THR A 14 -16.82 -12.31 -3.42
CA THR A 14 -16.49 -12.92 -4.72
C THR A 14 -16.87 -12.02 -5.89
N ALA A 15 -18.03 -11.36 -5.83
CA ALA A 15 -18.44 -10.43 -6.88
C ALA A 15 -17.48 -9.25 -7.01
N VAL A 16 -17.09 -8.63 -5.88
CA VAL A 16 -16.10 -7.53 -5.86
C VAL A 16 -14.75 -8.02 -6.39
N PHE A 17 -14.27 -9.17 -5.92
CA PHE A 17 -13.04 -9.77 -6.43
C PHE A 17 -13.04 -9.92 -7.95
N LEU A 18 -14.09 -10.54 -8.50
CA LEU A 18 -14.16 -10.81 -9.94
C LEU A 18 -14.26 -9.51 -10.76
N ILE A 19 -15.04 -8.54 -10.30
CA ILE A 19 -15.19 -7.24 -11.00
C ILE A 19 -13.87 -6.48 -11.01
N GLU A 20 -13.20 -6.35 -9.86
CA GLU A 20 -11.97 -5.58 -9.76
C GLU A 20 -10.80 -6.29 -10.44
N TRP A 21 -10.70 -7.60 -10.34
CA TRP A 21 -9.68 -8.37 -11.05
C TRP A 21 -9.86 -8.30 -12.56
N ALA A 22 -11.10 -8.46 -13.08
CA ALA A 22 -11.40 -8.29 -14.50
C ALA A 22 -11.08 -6.87 -14.98
N PHE A 23 -11.40 -5.87 -14.18
CA PHE A 23 -11.05 -4.47 -14.49
C PHE A 23 -9.52 -4.25 -14.46
N GLY A 24 -8.79 -4.88 -13.53
CA GLY A 24 -7.33 -4.83 -13.50
C GLY A 24 -6.68 -5.48 -14.73
N ILE A 25 -7.21 -6.61 -15.18
CA ILE A 25 -6.78 -7.23 -16.45
C ILE A 25 -7.03 -6.26 -17.62
N TYR A 26 -8.22 -5.65 -17.70
CA TYR A 26 -8.53 -4.65 -18.70
C TYR A 26 -7.53 -3.49 -18.68
N LEU A 27 -7.25 -2.90 -17.52
CA LEU A 27 -6.26 -1.82 -17.36
C LEU A 27 -4.87 -2.22 -17.86
N GLY A 28 -4.41 -3.41 -17.48
CA GLY A 28 -3.09 -3.92 -17.88
C GLY A 28 -2.94 -4.10 -19.40
N TYR A 29 -3.96 -4.61 -20.06
CA TYR A 29 -3.95 -4.73 -21.53
C TYR A 29 -4.08 -3.39 -22.26
N HIS A 30 -4.56 -2.34 -21.59
CA HIS A 30 -4.63 -0.96 -22.10
C HIS A 30 -3.43 -0.10 -21.67
N GLY A 31 -2.37 -0.72 -21.13
CA GLY A 31 -1.13 -0.02 -20.79
C GLY A 31 -1.19 0.80 -19.49
N VAL A 32 -2.22 0.63 -18.66
CA VAL A 32 -2.30 1.25 -17.34
C VAL A 32 -1.66 0.30 -16.31
N LEU A 33 -0.36 0.44 -16.14
CA LEU A 33 0.48 -0.39 -15.26
C LEU A 33 1.23 0.54 -14.30
N LEU A 34 0.79 0.62 -13.06
CA LEU A 34 1.39 1.52 -12.09
C LEU A 34 2.79 1.04 -11.65
N GLY A 35 3.76 1.94 -11.70
CA GLY A 35 5.16 1.64 -11.47
C GLY A 35 5.44 0.94 -10.15
N ASP A 36 4.91 1.46 -9.03
CA ASP A 36 5.13 0.85 -7.71
C ASP A 36 4.50 -0.54 -7.59
N ALA A 37 3.36 -0.78 -8.24
CA ALA A 37 2.72 -2.10 -8.23
C ALA A 37 3.52 -3.09 -9.09
N MET A 38 3.97 -2.66 -10.26
CA MET A 38 4.82 -3.47 -11.14
C MET A 38 6.20 -3.73 -10.55
N SER A 39 6.80 -2.77 -9.84
CA SER A 39 8.07 -2.98 -9.13
C SER A 39 7.95 -4.07 -8.05
N ARG A 40 6.80 -4.19 -7.38
CA ARG A 40 6.56 -5.29 -6.44
C ARG A 40 6.42 -6.64 -7.13
N THR A 41 5.86 -6.65 -8.34
CA THR A 41 5.84 -7.84 -9.21
C THR A 41 7.26 -8.21 -9.67
N ALA A 42 8.06 -7.20 -10.04
CA ALA A 42 9.46 -7.38 -10.41
C ALA A 42 10.29 -7.94 -9.25
N ASN A 43 10.10 -7.44 -8.03
CA ASN A 43 10.75 -7.98 -6.85
C ASN A 43 10.46 -9.48 -6.64
N ALA A 44 9.20 -9.91 -6.85
CA ALA A 44 8.88 -11.33 -6.84
C ALA A 44 9.52 -12.08 -8.03
N PHE A 45 9.59 -11.41 -9.20
CA PHE A 45 10.17 -11.97 -10.41
C PHE A 45 11.66 -12.26 -10.24
N TYR A 46 12.42 -11.37 -9.62
CA TYR A 46 13.86 -11.54 -9.39
C TYR A 46 14.18 -12.78 -8.56
N VAL A 47 13.33 -13.15 -7.58
CA VAL A 47 13.53 -14.35 -6.76
C VAL A 47 13.66 -15.63 -7.60
N LEU A 48 12.95 -15.72 -8.73
CA LEU A 48 12.87 -16.92 -9.56
C LEU A 48 13.57 -16.79 -10.92
N ASN A 49 13.99 -15.57 -11.30
CA ASN A 49 14.51 -15.29 -12.64
C ASN A 49 15.80 -14.43 -12.66
N SER A 50 16.45 -14.24 -11.50
CA SER A 50 17.79 -13.67 -11.41
C SER A 50 18.71 -14.57 -10.59
N ARG A 51 20.03 -14.52 -10.86
CA ARG A 51 21.02 -15.31 -10.10
C ARG A 51 21.68 -14.46 -9.03
N PRO A 52 21.86 -15.00 -7.79
CA PRO A 52 21.39 -16.32 -7.34
C PRO A 52 19.87 -16.33 -7.12
N TYR A 53 19.24 -17.51 -7.27
CA TYR A 53 17.82 -17.69 -6.90
C TYR A 53 17.67 -17.59 -5.38
N ASP A 54 17.32 -16.42 -4.89
CA ASP A 54 17.32 -16.11 -3.48
C ASP A 54 16.12 -15.21 -3.11
N LEU A 55 15.53 -15.48 -1.95
CA LEU A 55 14.46 -14.63 -1.40
C LEU A 55 14.93 -13.19 -1.10
N THR A 56 16.23 -12.99 -0.90
CA THR A 56 16.80 -11.65 -0.68
C THR A 56 16.65 -10.76 -1.91
N SER A 57 16.57 -11.35 -3.12
CA SER A 57 16.30 -10.64 -4.38
C SER A 57 14.94 -9.96 -4.42
N MET A 58 14.01 -10.31 -3.49
CA MET A 58 12.72 -9.61 -3.33
C MET A 58 12.90 -8.15 -2.87
N GLY A 59 14.10 -7.79 -2.39
CA GLY A 59 14.40 -6.47 -1.85
C GLY A 59 14.02 -6.34 -0.38
N LEU A 60 14.72 -5.44 0.30
CA LEU A 60 14.65 -5.25 1.76
C LEU A 60 14.13 -3.86 2.16
N VAL A 61 13.79 -3.02 1.15
CA VAL A 61 13.28 -1.66 1.38
C VAL A 61 11.78 -1.66 1.60
N TRP A 62 11.05 -2.42 0.79
CA TRP A 62 9.60 -2.52 0.91
C TRP A 62 9.19 -3.74 1.74
N ASN A 63 8.05 -3.62 2.44
CA ASN A 63 7.49 -4.73 3.19
C ASN A 63 7.13 -5.90 2.24
N PRO A 64 7.40 -7.17 2.63
CA PRO A 64 7.52 -8.28 1.70
C PRO A 64 6.19 -8.86 1.21
N LEU A 65 5.08 -8.71 1.95
CA LEU A 65 3.84 -9.46 1.68
C LEU A 65 3.27 -9.24 0.27
N PRO A 66 3.20 -8.00 -0.29
CA PRO A 66 2.66 -7.80 -1.63
C PRO A 66 3.45 -8.52 -2.72
N SER A 67 4.79 -8.56 -2.61
CA SER A 67 5.65 -9.29 -3.54
C SER A 67 5.57 -10.80 -3.29
N PHE A 68 5.60 -11.22 -2.04
CA PHE A 68 5.53 -12.64 -1.66
C PHE A 68 4.27 -13.33 -2.20
N LEU A 69 3.12 -12.66 -2.14
CA LEU A 69 1.86 -13.20 -2.66
C LEU A 69 1.85 -13.35 -4.19
N GLN A 70 2.79 -12.75 -4.90
CA GLN A 70 2.89 -12.87 -6.35
C GLN A 70 3.80 -14.02 -6.82
N LEU A 71 4.60 -14.64 -5.94
CA LEU A 71 5.50 -15.73 -6.28
C LEU A 71 4.83 -16.89 -7.06
N PRO A 72 3.63 -17.37 -6.70
CA PRO A 72 2.97 -18.42 -7.48
C PRO A 72 2.67 -18.00 -8.93
N PHE A 73 2.33 -16.74 -9.15
CA PHE A 73 2.07 -16.20 -10.49
C PHE A 73 3.36 -16.03 -11.28
N VAL A 74 4.43 -15.57 -10.64
CA VAL A 74 5.76 -15.48 -11.25
C VAL A 74 6.25 -16.87 -11.69
N TRP A 75 6.05 -17.89 -10.85
CA TRP A 75 6.36 -19.26 -11.22
C TRP A 75 5.54 -19.72 -12.44
N ALA A 76 4.23 -19.42 -12.46
CA ALA A 76 3.34 -19.75 -13.58
C ALA A 76 3.64 -18.92 -14.86
N ALA A 77 4.28 -17.76 -14.71
CA ALA A 77 4.66 -16.91 -15.84
C ALA A 77 5.69 -17.56 -16.79
N LYS A 78 6.34 -18.65 -16.37
CA LYS A 78 7.18 -19.50 -17.23
C LYS A 78 6.38 -20.07 -18.42
N TRP A 79 5.09 -20.28 -18.26
CA TRP A 79 4.19 -20.78 -19.32
C TRP A 79 3.36 -19.67 -19.97
N TRP A 80 3.10 -18.59 -19.25
CA TRP A 80 2.31 -17.48 -19.74
C TRP A 80 2.75 -16.15 -19.16
N ARG A 81 3.70 -15.51 -19.83
CA ARG A 81 4.36 -14.28 -19.40
C ARG A 81 3.41 -13.12 -19.07
N PRO A 82 2.25 -12.94 -19.77
CA PRO A 82 1.28 -11.88 -19.43
C PRO A 82 0.79 -11.88 -17.98
N LEU A 83 0.86 -13.00 -17.24
CA LEU A 83 0.55 -13.03 -15.81
C LEU A 83 1.30 -11.94 -15.04
N VAL A 84 2.54 -11.68 -15.39
CA VAL A 84 3.39 -10.67 -14.72
C VAL A 84 3.51 -9.40 -15.56
N THR A 85 3.73 -9.47 -16.87
CA THR A 85 3.97 -8.29 -17.71
C THR A 85 2.72 -7.46 -17.99
N LYS A 86 1.51 -8.05 -17.95
CA LYS A 86 0.24 -7.34 -18.08
C LYS A 86 -0.46 -7.11 -16.74
N GLY A 87 0.28 -7.21 -15.61
CA GLY A 87 -0.22 -6.85 -14.29
C GLY A 87 -1.35 -7.73 -13.74
N ILE A 88 -1.58 -8.93 -14.31
CA ILE A 88 -2.67 -9.82 -13.90
C ILE A 88 -2.46 -10.31 -12.47
N SER A 89 -1.22 -10.64 -12.09
CA SER A 89 -0.87 -11.08 -10.74
C SER A 89 -1.06 -9.99 -9.70
N MET A 90 -0.60 -8.77 -9.98
CA MET A 90 -0.72 -7.68 -9.03
C MET A 90 -2.19 -7.27 -8.80
N SER A 91 -2.99 -7.23 -9.88
CA SER A 91 -4.43 -6.93 -9.78
C SER A 91 -5.20 -8.05 -9.08
N PHE A 92 -4.80 -9.31 -9.22
CA PHE A 92 -5.36 -10.42 -8.44
C PHE A 92 -5.17 -10.18 -6.93
N VAL A 93 -3.96 -9.81 -6.51
CA VAL A 93 -3.64 -9.59 -5.09
C VAL A 93 -4.43 -8.41 -4.55
N SER A 94 -4.48 -7.27 -5.24
CA SER A 94 -5.25 -6.11 -4.77
C SER A 94 -6.74 -6.37 -4.70
N ALA A 95 -7.33 -7.05 -5.70
CA ALA A 95 -8.74 -7.44 -5.70
C ALA A 95 -9.08 -8.42 -4.57
N LEU A 96 -8.17 -9.34 -4.23
CA LEU A 96 -8.33 -10.24 -3.09
C LEU A 96 -8.43 -9.47 -1.76
N PHE A 97 -7.58 -8.46 -1.57
CA PHE A 97 -7.65 -7.61 -0.38
C PHE A 97 -8.89 -6.71 -0.38
N ALA A 98 -9.30 -6.15 -1.51
CA ALA A 98 -10.54 -5.39 -1.61
C ALA A 98 -11.76 -6.25 -1.21
N ALA A 99 -11.83 -7.46 -1.73
CA ALA A 99 -12.87 -8.44 -1.36
C ALA A 99 -12.85 -8.78 0.14
N TRP A 100 -11.65 -8.93 0.73
CA TRP A 100 -11.49 -9.15 2.17
C TRP A 100 -11.98 -7.96 2.99
N GLY A 101 -11.66 -6.72 2.58
CA GLY A 101 -12.15 -5.49 3.21
C GLY A 101 -13.67 -5.35 3.14
N VAL A 102 -14.26 -5.60 1.97
CA VAL A 102 -15.71 -5.57 1.75
C VAL A 102 -16.42 -6.62 2.60
N LYS A 103 -15.89 -7.86 2.65
CA LYS A 103 -16.42 -8.92 3.53
C LYS A 103 -16.35 -8.51 4.99
N ALA A 104 -15.23 -7.92 5.43
CA ALA A 104 -15.06 -7.47 6.80
C ALA A 104 -16.06 -6.37 7.17
N LEU A 105 -16.27 -5.40 6.26
CA LEU A 105 -17.23 -4.30 6.46
C LEU A 105 -18.66 -4.83 6.56
N TYR A 106 -19.09 -5.68 5.62
CA TYR A 106 -20.42 -6.26 5.64
C TYR A 106 -20.68 -7.11 6.89
N SER A 107 -19.71 -7.94 7.27
CA SER A 107 -19.75 -8.73 8.52
C SER A 107 -19.86 -7.82 9.76
N CYS A 108 -19.19 -6.66 9.78
CA CYS A 108 -19.27 -5.71 10.87
C CYS A 108 -20.70 -5.18 11.07
N PHE A 109 -21.45 -4.89 10.01
CA PHE A 109 -22.85 -4.48 10.09
C PHE A 109 -23.71 -5.55 10.78
N HIS A 110 -23.48 -6.81 10.48
CA HIS A 110 -24.22 -7.91 11.11
C HIS A 110 -23.84 -8.11 12.57
N GLU A 111 -22.56 -8.04 12.88
CA GLU A 111 -22.12 -8.09 14.27
C GLU A 111 -22.70 -6.95 15.11
N MET A 112 -22.89 -5.77 14.52
CA MET A 112 -23.55 -4.62 15.12
C MET A 112 -25.08 -4.69 15.10
N LYS A 113 -25.67 -5.78 14.57
CA LYS A 113 -27.12 -5.99 14.45
C LYS A 113 -27.83 -4.89 13.65
N CYS A 114 -27.16 -4.35 12.64
CA CYS A 114 -27.74 -3.39 11.70
C CYS A 114 -28.74 -4.08 10.75
N ARG A 115 -29.59 -3.27 10.10
CA ARG A 115 -30.56 -3.80 9.13
C ARG A 115 -29.84 -4.30 7.89
N GLU A 116 -30.29 -5.39 7.33
CA GLU A 116 -29.72 -6.00 6.13
C GLU A 116 -29.65 -5.04 4.93
N ARG A 117 -30.69 -4.26 4.70
CA ARG A 117 -30.75 -3.27 3.62
C ARG A 117 -29.68 -2.18 3.78
N ASP A 118 -29.50 -1.67 5.01
CA ASP A 118 -28.51 -0.65 5.32
C ASP A 118 -27.09 -1.24 5.17
N ALA A 119 -26.89 -2.46 5.66
CA ALA A 119 -25.61 -3.18 5.53
C ALA A 119 -25.22 -3.34 4.06
N LEU A 120 -26.14 -3.83 3.22
CA LEU A 120 -25.87 -4.05 1.79
C LEU A 120 -25.60 -2.72 1.07
N LEU A 121 -26.49 -1.72 1.25
CA LEU A 121 -26.37 -0.42 0.58
C LEU A 121 -25.04 0.27 0.92
N LEU A 122 -24.71 0.36 2.21
CA LEU A 122 -23.51 1.07 2.67
C LEU A 122 -22.23 0.34 2.26
N THR A 123 -22.25 -0.99 2.26
CA THR A 123 -21.13 -1.78 1.78
C THR A 123 -20.95 -1.63 0.26
N LEU A 124 -22.04 -1.62 -0.53
CA LEU A 124 -21.96 -1.39 -1.97
C LEU A 124 -21.49 0.02 -2.32
N LEU A 125 -21.95 1.05 -1.61
CA LEU A 125 -21.48 2.43 -1.80
C LEU A 125 -19.98 2.58 -1.52
N TYR A 126 -19.44 1.83 -0.55
CA TYR A 126 -18.01 1.75 -0.32
C TYR A 126 -17.29 0.98 -1.43
N ALA A 127 -17.76 -0.22 -1.77
CA ALA A 127 -17.12 -1.10 -2.74
C ALA A 127 -17.10 -0.50 -4.16
N LEU A 128 -18.16 0.22 -4.54
CA LEU A 128 -18.30 0.85 -5.86
C LEU A 128 -17.78 2.29 -5.89
N ASN A 129 -17.15 2.78 -4.82
CA ASN A 129 -16.48 4.08 -4.88
C ASN A 129 -15.36 4.01 -5.93
N PRO A 130 -15.26 4.98 -6.86
CA PRO A 130 -14.28 4.95 -7.95
C PRO A 130 -12.83 4.75 -7.46
N TYR A 131 -12.50 5.31 -6.30
CA TYR A 131 -11.16 5.16 -5.71
C TYR A 131 -10.93 3.74 -5.18
N THR A 132 -11.94 3.14 -4.54
CA THR A 132 -11.90 1.75 -4.06
C THR A 132 -11.73 0.78 -5.24
N VAL A 133 -12.54 0.95 -6.29
CA VAL A 133 -12.47 0.11 -7.50
C VAL A 133 -11.12 0.25 -8.20
N PHE A 134 -10.62 1.49 -8.35
CA PHE A 134 -9.34 1.73 -9.00
C PHE A 134 -8.18 1.08 -8.24
N TYR A 135 -8.11 1.26 -6.91
CA TYR A 135 -7.05 0.63 -6.12
C TYR A 135 -7.23 -0.88 -5.93
N GLY A 136 -8.44 -1.39 -5.98
CA GLY A 136 -8.70 -2.82 -6.01
C GLY A 136 -8.23 -3.50 -7.29
N ALA A 137 -8.18 -2.74 -8.40
CA ALA A 137 -7.85 -3.27 -9.73
C ALA A 137 -6.37 -3.11 -10.13
N ASN A 138 -5.59 -2.22 -9.49
CA ASN A 138 -4.30 -1.76 -10.03
C ASN A 138 -3.04 -2.33 -9.34
N GLY A 139 -3.21 -3.24 -8.37
CA GLY A 139 -2.08 -3.87 -7.67
C GLY A 139 -1.39 -3.02 -6.60
N MET A 140 -1.88 -1.80 -6.35
CA MET A 140 -1.30 -0.92 -5.34
C MET A 140 -1.67 -1.33 -3.93
N THR A 141 -0.83 -0.98 -2.97
CA THR A 141 -0.95 -1.42 -1.57
C THR A 141 -1.94 -0.62 -0.73
N GLU A 142 -2.47 0.46 -1.26
CA GLU A 142 -3.44 1.34 -0.58
C GLU A 142 -4.72 0.60 -0.20
N ILE A 143 -5.27 -0.19 -1.12
CA ILE A 143 -6.46 -1.02 -0.84
C ILE A 143 -6.14 -2.15 0.13
N MET A 144 -4.92 -2.72 0.05
CA MET A 144 -4.48 -3.77 0.96
C MET A 144 -4.40 -3.24 2.40
N MET A 145 -3.79 -2.05 2.55
CA MET A 145 -3.73 -1.31 3.81
C MET A 145 -5.13 -0.94 4.31
N GLY A 146 -6.00 -0.47 3.41
CA GLY A 146 -7.41 -0.15 3.69
C GLY A 146 -8.18 -1.36 4.21
N ALA A 147 -8.05 -2.51 3.57
CA ALA A 147 -8.72 -3.75 3.98
C ALA A 147 -8.27 -4.23 5.37
N ALA A 148 -6.95 -4.20 5.63
CA ALA A 148 -6.41 -4.52 6.95
C ALA A 148 -6.93 -3.53 8.02
N GLY A 149 -6.99 -2.23 7.70
CA GLY A 149 -7.55 -1.20 8.57
C GLY A 149 -9.03 -1.39 8.87
N ILE A 150 -9.85 -1.76 7.88
CA ILE A 150 -11.26 -2.13 8.08
C ILE A 150 -11.36 -3.31 9.04
N GLN A 151 -10.54 -4.33 8.88
CA GLN A 151 -10.52 -5.49 9.76
C GLN A 151 -10.11 -5.12 11.20
N ILE A 152 -9.12 -4.23 11.37
CA ILE A 152 -8.70 -3.70 12.66
C ILE A 152 -9.86 -2.94 13.32
N ILE A 153 -10.47 -1.98 12.61
CA ILE A 153 -11.56 -1.15 13.14
C ILE A 153 -12.81 -1.98 13.45
N LYS A 154 -13.14 -2.97 12.60
CA LYS A 154 -14.18 -3.94 12.88
C LYS A 154 -13.94 -4.62 14.22
N ASN A 155 -12.75 -5.18 14.42
CA ASN A 155 -12.45 -5.90 15.67
C ASN A 155 -12.38 -4.96 16.87
N LEU A 156 -11.84 -3.74 16.71
CA LEU A 156 -11.85 -2.70 17.74
C LEU A 156 -13.29 -2.41 18.21
N THR A 157 -14.18 -2.10 17.27
CA THR A 157 -15.57 -1.74 17.59
C THR A 157 -16.36 -2.91 18.15
N CYS A 158 -16.12 -4.12 17.68
CA CYS A 158 -16.70 -5.34 18.22
C CYS A 158 -16.19 -5.65 19.63
N TRP A 159 -14.89 -5.45 19.89
CA TRP A 159 -14.33 -5.56 21.24
C TRP A 159 -14.91 -4.50 22.18
N MET A 160 -14.95 -3.24 21.77
CA MET A 160 -15.58 -2.16 22.56
C MET A 160 -17.03 -2.50 22.96
N ARG A 161 -17.76 -3.21 22.11
CA ARG A 161 -19.15 -3.63 22.38
C ARG A 161 -19.23 -4.87 23.24
N THR A 162 -18.40 -5.89 23.00
CA THR A 162 -18.56 -7.24 23.55
C THR A 162 -17.60 -7.58 24.68
N GLY A 163 -16.41 -6.94 24.71
CA GLY A 163 -15.32 -7.25 25.63
C GLY A 163 -14.64 -8.60 25.33
N ARG A 164 -14.92 -9.25 24.19
CA ARG A 164 -14.41 -10.61 23.88
C ARG A 164 -12.95 -10.59 23.42
N PRO A 165 -12.04 -11.33 24.07
CA PRO A 165 -10.60 -11.31 23.76
C PRO A 165 -10.25 -11.75 22.32
N TYR A 166 -11.06 -12.61 21.69
CA TYR A 166 -10.75 -13.06 20.33
C TYR A 166 -10.72 -11.91 19.31
N HIS A 167 -11.45 -10.80 19.57
CA HIS A 167 -11.36 -9.61 18.72
C HIS A 167 -10.00 -8.92 18.85
N LEU A 168 -9.36 -8.95 20.03
CA LEU A 168 -8.02 -8.42 20.23
C LEU A 168 -6.98 -9.23 19.42
N ILE A 169 -7.10 -10.56 19.47
CA ILE A 169 -6.23 -11.47 18.71
C ILE A 169 -6.40 -11.22 17.20
N ASN A 170 -7.64 -11.17 16.70
CA ASN A 170 -7.91 -10.91 15.29
C ASN A 170 -7.43 -9.52 14.84
N MET A 171 -7.51 -8.53 15.74
CA MET A 171 -6.96 -7.19 15.50
C MET A 171 -5.43 -7.23 15.40
N GLY A 172 -4.76 -7.96 16.30
CA GLY A 172 -3.31 -8.17 16.28
C GLY A 172 -2.85 -8.85 15.00
N MET A 173 -3.54 -9.89 14.55
CA MET A 173 -3.22 -10.56 13.27
C MET A 173 -3.45 -9.65 12.06
N ALA A 174 -4.48 -8.79 12.10
CA ALA A 174 -4.68 -7.80 11.06
C ALA A 174 -3.57 -6.73 11.04
N PHE A 175 -3.02 -6.37 12.21
CA PHE A 175 -1.83 -5.52 12.31
C PHE A 175 -0.57 -6.18 11.74
N VAL A 176 -0.38 -7.49 11.94
CA VAL A 176 0.71 -8.24 11.28
C VAL A 176 0.60 -8.13 9.77
N VAL A 177 -0.58 -8.41 9.21
CA VAL A 177 -0.83 -8.28 7.76
C VAL A 177 -0.56 -6.84 7.30
N MET A 178 -1.08 -5.84 8.03
CA MET A 178 -0.90 -4.42 7.70
C MET A 178 0.59 -4.01 7.71
N PHE A 179 1.36 -4.45 8.72
CA PHE A 179 2.79 -4.18 8.82
C PHE A 179 3.56 -4.82 7.67
N LEU A 180 3.25 -6.06 7.31
CA LEU A 180 3.89 -6.74 6.19
C LEU A 180 3.55 -6.14 4.81
N ILE A 181 2.56 -5.22 4.75
CA ILE A 181 2.20 -4.45 3.55
C ILE A 181 2.91 -3.10 3.54
N ARG A 182 2.86 -2.33 4.66
CA ARG A 182 3.36 -0.95 4.74
C ARG A 182 3.77 -0.57 6.15
N TYR A 183 4.80 0.27 6.26
CA TYR A 183 5.32 0.77 7.56
C TYR A 183 4.35 1.72 8.26
N GLU A 184 3.38 2.33 7.57
CA GLU A 184 2.33 3.16 8.17
C GLU A 184 1.45 2.38 9.17
N ALA A 185 1.56 1.07 9.19
CA ALA A 185 0.98 0.22 10.25
C ALA A 185 1.47 0.64 11.65
N VAL A 186 2.73 1.11 11.77
CA VAL A 186 3.32 1.51 13.07
C VAL A 186 2.62 2.74 13.65
N PRO A 187 2.57 3.91 12.98
CA PRO A 187 1.81 5.05 13.50
C PRO A 187 0.31 4.73 13.66
N PHE A 188 -0.29 3.91 12.79
CA PHE A 188 -1.68 3.51 12.96
C PHE A 188 -1.89 2.69 14.22
N ALA A 189 -0.98 1.77 14.56
CA ALA A 189 -1.02 1.00 15.80
C ALA A 189 -0.97 1.90 17.04
N ILE A 190 -0.18 2.98 17.01
CA ILE A 190 -0.12 3.96 18.10
C ILE A 190 -1.48 4.66 18.27
N PHE A 191 -2.12 5.12 17.20
CA PHE A 191 -3.44 5.76 17.28
C PHE A 191 -4.53 4.82 17.78
N ILE A 192 -4.51 3.56 17.37
CA ILE A 192 -5.44 2.54 17.87
C ILE A 192 -5.16 2.21 19.33
N ALA A 193 -3.89 2.10 19.76
CA ALA A 193 -3.52 1.88 21.16
C ALA A 193 -4.01 3.01 22.08
N LEU A 194 -3.87 4.27 21.63
CA LEU A 194 -4.41 5.43 22.34
C LEU A 194 -5.95 5.37 22.43
N GLY A 195 -6.61 4.97 21.34
CA GLY A 195 -8.07 4.77 21.34
C GLY A 195 -8.51 3.66 22.28
N MET A 196 -7.78 2.53 22.34
CA MET A 196 -8.04 1.43 23.29
C MET A 196 -7.82 1.87 24.73
N ALA A 197 -6.73 2.58 25.01
CA ALA A 197 -6.46 3.12 26.36
C ALA A 197 -7.57 4.08 26.82
N LEU A 198 -8.02 4.97 25.91
CA LEU A 198 -9.15 5.86 26.19
C LEU A 198 -10.44 5.09 26.49
N HIS A 199 -10.74 4.04 25.71
CA HIS A 199 -11.90 3.18 25.96
C HIS A 199 -11.83 2.55 27.34
N MET A 200 -10.72 1.94 27.71
CA MET A 200 -10.52 1.29 29.01
C MET A 200 -10.59 2.29 30.18
N ALA A 201 -10.05 3.50 29.99
CA ALA A 201 -10.09 4.54 31.03
C ALA A 201 -11.50 5.08 31.32
N VAL A 202 -12.37 5.17 30.30
CA VAL A 202 -13.65 5.85 30.38
C VAL A 202 -14.84 4.89 30.46
N SER A 203 -14.72 3.67 29.91
CA SER A 203 -15.82 2.73 29.82
C SER A 203 -16.26 2.26 31.20
N LYS A 204 -17.55 2.52 31.53
CA LYS A 204 -18.16 2.02 32.76
C LYS A 204 -18.25 0.49 32.80
N ARG A 205 -18.31 -0.15 31.62
CA ARG A 205 -18.43 -1.60 31.51
C ARG A 205 -17.13 -2.27 31.93
N GLU A 206 -16.01 -1.73 31.48
CA GLU A 206 -14.69 -2.24 31.81
C GLU A 206 -14.40 -2.08 33.33
N LYS A 207 -14.84 -0.98 33.92
CA LYS A 207 -14.72 -0.76 35.37
C LYS A 207 -15.43 -1.80 36.23
N ARG A 208 -16.39 -2.59 35.70
CA ARG A 208 -17.03 -3.70 36.44
C ARG A 208 -16.10 -4.90 36.64
N TYR A 209 -15.05 -5.03 35.86
CA TYR A 209 -14.09 -6.12 35.98
C TYR A 209 -12.93 -5.80 36.94
N TYR A 210 -12.94 -4.55 37.50
CA TYR A 210 -11.89 -4.12 38.42
C TYR A 210 -12.50 -3.95 39.83
N PRO A 211 -12.15 -4.85 40.76
CA PRO A 211 -12.37 -4.55 42.19
C PRO A 211 -11.52 -3.33 42.59
N ASP A 212 -11.92 -2.64 43.65
CA ASP A 212 -11.40 -1.34 44.10
C ASP A 212 -9.91 -1.24 44.47
N SER A 213 -9.05 -2.10 43.98
CA SER A 213 -7.60 -2.04 44.20
C SER A 213 -6.90 -1.25 43.08
N GLY A 214 -6.28 -0.13 43.42
CA GLY A 214 -5.75 0.88 42.47
C GLY A 214 -4.65 0.44 41.47
N LEU A 215 -4.19 -0.82 41.48
CA LEU A 215 -3.20 -1.37 40.56
C LEU A 215 -3.82 -2.22 39.45
N GLU A 216 -4.99 -2.81 39.66
CA GLU A 216 -5.61 -3.75 38.73
C GLU A 216 -6.05 -3.13 37.38
N PRO A 217 -6.50 -1.87 37.29
CA PRO A 217 -6.79 -1.24 36.00
C PRO A 217 -5.59 -1.16 35.08
N LEU A 218 -4.39 -0.93 35.60
CA LEU A 218 -3.17 -0.83 34.78
C LEU A 218 -2.78 -2.19 34.17
N TRP A 219 -2.90 -3.27 34.94
CA TRP A 219 -2.59 -4.62 34.49
C TRP A 219 -3.52 -5.07 33.34
N TYR A 220 -4.80 -4.69 33.43
CA TYR A 220 -5.73 -4.99 32.34
C TYR A 220 -5.40 -4.18 31.08
N VAL A 221 -5.11 -2.89 31.20
CA VAL A 221 -4.68 -2.07 30.08
C VAL A 221 -3.44 -2.69 29.44
N GLU A 222 -2.45 -3.01 30.24
CA GLU A 222 -1.21 -3.61 29.79
C GLU A 222 -1.44 -4.96 29.08
N SER A 223 -2.15 -5.90 29.72
CA SER A 223 -2.44 -7.21 29.13
C SER A 223 -3.23 -7.12 27.83
N THR A 224 -4.21 -6.21 27.77
CA THR A 224 -5.01 -5.97 26.57
C THR A 224 -4.14 -5.44 25.40
N LEU A 225 -3.24 -4.50 25.69
CA LEU A 225 -2.30 -3.98 24.70
C LEU A 225 -1.30 -5.06 24.26
N TRP A 226 -0.73 -5.85 25.19
CA TRP A 226 0.17 -6.94 24.86
C TRP A 226 -0.50 -8.00 23.96
N VAL A 227 -1.71 -8.46 24.30
CA VAL A 227 -2.46 -9.42 23.47
C VAL A 227 -2.68 -8.89 22.06
N THR A 228 -2.92 -7.58 21.93
CA THR A 228 -3.20 -6.97 20.64
C THR A 228 -1.93 -6.72 19.82
N PHE A 229 -0.88 -6.16 20.43
CA PHE A 229 0.25 -5.63 19.67
C PHE A 229 1.49 -6.53 19.66
N LEU A 230 1.59 -7.51 20.57
CA LEU A 230 2.72 -8.44 20.59
C LEU A 230 2.96 -9.16 19.24
N PRO A 231 1.94 -9.63 18.51
CA PRO A 231 2.15 -10.26 17.21
C PRO A 231 2.83 -9.34 16.20
N VAL A 232 2.40 -8.08 16.11
CA VAL A 232 3.00 -7.12 15.16
C VAL A 232 4.36 -6.65 15.63
N ILE A 233 4.59 -6.47 16.93
CA ILE A 233 5.91 -6.15 17.50
C ILE A 233 6.90 -7.26 17.17
N PHE A 234 6.51 -8.53 17.39
CA PHE A 234 7.32 -9.68 17.04
C PHE A 234 7.66 -9.70 15.54
N THR A 235 6.66 -9.45 14.68
CA THR A 235 6.87 -9.40 13.22
C THR A 235 7.83 -8.27 12.83
N ALA A 236 7.73 -7.10 13.46
CA ALA A 236 8.63 -5.97 13.21
C ALA A 236 10.05 -6.29 13.65
N VAL A 237 10.23 -6.94 14.82
CA VAL A 237 11.54 -7.41 15.29
C VAL A 237 12.13 -8.44 14.31
N CYS A 238 11.34 -9.40 13.85
CA CYS A 238 11.79 -10.37 12.84
C CYS A 238 12.23 -9.69 11.55
N TRP A 239 11.51 -8.65 11.09
CA TRP A 239 11.87 -7.88 9.91
C TRP A 239 13.19 -7.12 10.07
N VAL A 240 13.40 -6.49 11.21
CA VAL A 240 14.67 -5.80 11.56
C VAL A 240 15.83 -6.80 11.61
N LEU A 241 15.65 -7.95 12.26
CA LEU A 241 16.66 -9.02 12.34
C LEU A 241 16.97 -9.60 10.96
N TYR A 242 15.97 -9.78 10.11
CA TYR A 242 16.13 -10.23 8.72
C TYR A 242 16.98 -9.25 7.90
N ASN A 243 16.66 -7.94 7.95
CA ASN A 243 17.49 -6.90 7.33
C ASN A 243 18.92 -6.94 7.85
N TRP A 244 19.11 -7.03 9.17
CA TRP A 244 20.43 -7.07 9.78
C TRP A 244 21.24 -8.29 9.35
N SER A 245 20.63 -9.46 9.32
CA SER A 245 21.32 -10.71 8.93
C SER A 245 21.84 -10.72 7.48
N ILE A 246 21.18 -9.97 6.60
CA ILE A 246 21.52 -9.93 5.17
C ILE A 246 22.46 -8.78 4.84
N THR A 247 22.16 -7.57 5.33
CA THR A 247 22.86 -6.34 4.94
C THR A 247 23.86 -5.84 6.00
N GLY A 248 23.90 -6.43 7.19
CA GLY A 248 24.63 -5.88 8.34
C GLY A 248 24.01 -4.60 8.91
N ASN A 249 22.92 -4.09 8.33
CA ASN A 249 22.23 -2.86 8.78
C ASN A 249 20.78 -3.20 9.18
N PRO A 250 20.43 -3.13 10.48
CA PRO A 250 19.08 -3.45 10.95
C PRO A 250 18.00 -2.51 10.42
N LEU A 251 18.37 -1.29 9.99
CA LEU A 251 17.48 -0.26 9.46
C LEU A 251 17.71 -0.01 7.97
N TYR A 252 18.18 -1.00 7.22
CA TYR A 252 18.46 -0.89 5.80
C TYR A 252 17.26 -0.35 5.01
N PHE A 253 16.03 -0.77 5.35
CA PHE A 253 14.80 -0.28 4.73
C PHE A 253 14.57 1.23 4.90
N MET A 254 15.23 1.89 5.89
CA MET A 254 15.16 3.35 6.10
C MET A 254 16.35 4.10 5.51
N ASN A 255 17.52 3.45 5.43
CA ASN A 255 18.80 4.10 5.19
C ASN A 255 19.43 3.77 3.83
N SER A 256 18.80 2.87 3.03
CA SER A 256 19.33 2.52 1.70
C SER A 256 19.13 3.66 0.69
N GLY A 257 19.92 3.66 -0.40
CA GLY A 257 19.77 4.59 -1.52
C GLY A 257 18.40 4.52 -2.22
N TYR A 258 17.65 3.42 -2.01
CA TYR A 258 16.31 3.21 -2.56
C TYR A 258 15.20 3.50 -1.55
N SER A 259 15.53 3.94 -0.34
CA SER A 259 14.55 4.26 0.71
C SER A 259 13.93 5.65 0.53
N MET A 260 12.79 5.90 1.19
CA MET A 260 12.14 7.23 1.18
C MET A 260 13.05 8.35 1.65
N SER A 261 14.04 8.07 2.50
CA SER A 261 15.00 9.07 2.96
C SER A 261 15.90 9.61 1.84
N ALA A 262 16.24 8.77 0.86
CA ALA A 262 17.04 9.16 -0.31
C ALA A 262 16.28 10.16 -1.21
N TYR A 263 14.96 10.09 -1.23
CA TYR A 263 14.11 11.02 -2.01
C TYR A 263 13.86 12.35 -1.33
N SER A 264 14.21 12.52 -0.05
CA SER A 264 13.88 13.73 0.71
C SER A 264 14.49 15.01 0.08
N ALA A 265 15.64 14.93 -0.60
CA ALA A 265 16.26 16.03 -1.31
C ALA A 265 15.42 16.54 -2.52
N TYR A 266 14.50 15.72 -3.03
CA TYR A 266 13.65 16.04 -4.19
C TYR A 266 12.25 16.51 -3.80
N TYR A 267 11.87 16.45 -2.51
CA TYR A 267 10.55 16.88 -2.08
C TYR A 267 10.44 18.39 -1.96
N GLN A 268 9.34 18.92 -2.45
CA GLN A 268 9.07 20.35 -2.40
C GLN A 268 8.83 20.81 -0.96
N SER A 269 9.32 22.02 -0.65
CA SER A 269 8.92 22.73 0.57
C SER A 269 7.57 23.39 0.36
N TYR A 270 6.64 23.15 1.26
CA TYR A 270 5.25 23.66 1.17
C TYR A 270 5.00 24.94 1.97
N GLY A 271 6.03 25.74 2.28
CA GLY A 271 5.84 27.03 2.93
C GLY A 271 5.38 26.95 4.41
N GLY A 272 5.91 25.99 5.16
CA GLY A 272 5.62 25.79 6.58
C GLY A 272 4.27 25.13 6.85
N LEU A 273 3.80 25.21 8.10
CA LEU A 273 2.61 24.48 8.57
C LEU A 273 1.33 24.78 7.76
N MET A 274 1.06 26.07 7.51
CA MET A 274 -0.15 26.46 6.77
C MET A 274 -0.12 26.01 5.31
N GLY A 275 1.06 26.07 4.68
CA GLY A 275 1.23 25.54 3.32
C GLY A 275 1.04 24.03 3.26
N ALA A 276 1.62 23.28 4.20
CA ALA A 276 1.43 21.83 4.31
C ALA A 276 -0.02 21.46 4.57
N LEU A 277 -0.72 22.15 5.47
CA LEU A 277 -2.14 21.92 5.75
C LEU A 277 -3.02 22.21 4.53
N SER A 278 -2.78 23.34 3.82
CA SER A 278 -3.51 23.69 2.60
C SER A 278 -3.30 22.66 1.50
N TYR A 279 -2.04 22.23 1.32
CA TYR A 279 -1.68 21.18 0.36
C TYR A 279 -2.39 19.87 0.65
N VAL A 280 -2.34 19.40 1.89
CA VAL A 280 -3.00 18.16 2.32
C VAL A 280 -4.51 18.28 2.17
N PHE A 281 -5.12 19.38 2.64
CA PHE A 281 -6.56 19.57 2.57
C PHE A 281 -7.07 19.60 1.14
N SER A 282 -6.37 20.26 0.22
CA SER A 282 -6.76 20.31 -1.21
C SER A 282 -6.85 18.92 -1.86
N ARG A 283 -6.14 17.93 -1.32
CA ARG A 283 -6.10 16.55 -1.83
C ARG A 283 -7.01 15.58 -1.08
N VAL A 284 -7.12 15.74 0.23
CA VAL A 284 -7.80 14.75 1.08
C VAL A 284 -9.31 15.00 1.22
N TRP A 285 -9.80 16.23 0.97
CA TRP A 285 -11.17 16.60 1.29
C TRP A 285 -12.27 15.71 0.68
N PRO A 286 -12.15 15.16 -0.56
CA PRO A 286 -13.17 14.25 -1.07
C PRO A 286 -13.19 12.91 -0.31
N MET A 287 -12.04 12.51 0.19
CA MET A 287 -11.86 11.28 0.97
C MET A 287 -12.31 11.44 2.42
N LEU A 288 -12.41 12.70 2.90
CA LEU A 288 -12.97 13.05 4.22
C LEU A 288 -14.51 13.10 4.24
N LEU A 289 -15.19 13.13 3.10
CA LEU A 289 -16.66 13.23 3.05
C LEU A 289 -17.38 12.09 3.80
N PRO A 290 -16.97 10.82 3.70
CA PRO A 290 -17.56 9.74 4.52
C PRO A 290 -17.34 9.97 6.02
N PHE A 291 -16.18 10.51 6.41
CA PHE A 291 -15.90 10.80 7.81
C PHE A 291 -16.69 12.00 8.32
N ALA A 292 -16.80 13.08 7.55
CA ALA A 292 -17.63 14.22 7.88
C ALA A 292 -19.11 13.80 8.07
N ALA A 293 -19.62 12.96 7.16
CA ALA A 293 -20.97 12.40 7.28
C ALA A 293 -21.13 11.51 8.52
N LEU A 294 -20.11 10.74 8.88
CA LEU A 294 -20.08 9.95 10.12
C LEU A 294 -20.20 10.87 11.36
N LEU A 295 -19.44 11.96 11.42
CA LEU A 295 -19.52 12.93 12.51
C LEU A 295 -20.87 13.65 12.55
N LEU A 296 -21.44 14.03 11.40
CA LEU A 296 -22.77 14.59 11.27
C LEU A 296 -23.85 13.60 11.74
N ALA A 297 -23.72 12.31 11.39
CA ALA A 297 -24.63 11.26 11.86
C ALA A 297 -24.58 11.13 13.38
N ARG A 298 -23.41 11.20 13.99
CA ARG A 298 -23.26 11.18 15.46
C ARG A 298 -23.84 12.43 16.11
N ALA A 299 -23.70 13.60 15.49
CA ALA A 299 -24.30 14.84 15.98
C ALA A 299 -25.83 14.79 15.91
N ALA A 300 -26.40 14.41 14.76
CA ALA A 300 -27.85 14.29 14.55
C ALA A 300 -28.52 13.26 15.46
N THR A 301 -27.77 12.23 15.88
CA THR A 301 -28.25 11.18 16.80
C THR A 301 -27.90 11.42 18.27
N HIS A 302 -27.35 12.59 18.61
CA HIS A 302 -26.89 12.99 19.94
C HIS A 302 -25.84 12.06 20.58
N THR A 303 -25.03 11.39 19.73
CA THR A 303 -23.94 10.51 20.17
C THR A 303 -22.55 11.14 19.98
N PHE A 304 -22.46 12.37 19.45
CA PHE A 304 -21.20 13.05 19.14
C PHE A 304 -20.30 13.29 20.37
N ARG A 305 -20.88 13.64 21.51
CA ARG A 305 -20.16 13.94 22.75
C ARG A 305 -19.62 12.70 23.47
N ARG A 306 -19.90 11.50 22.97
CA ARG A 306 -19.37 10.26 23.56
C ARG A 306 -17.89 10.10 23.20
N TYR A 307 -17.11 9.54 24.13
CA TYR A 307 -15.66 9.35 23.96
C TYR A 307 -15.28 8.53 22.71
N GLU A 308 -16.16 7.65 22.24
CA GLU A 308 -15.92 6.86 21.02
C GLU A 308 -15.74 7.73 19.77
N THR A 309 -16.26 8.97 19.78
CA THR A 309 -15.99 9.93 18.68
C THR A 309 -14.51 10.30 18.64
N ALA A 310 -13.86 10.46 19.79
CA ALA A 310 -12.41 10.72 19.84
C ALA A 310 -11.62 9.52 19.30
N ILE A 311 -12.05 8.30 19.60
CA ILE A 311 -11.44 7.07 19.04
C ILE A 311 -11.56 7.06 17.50
N MET A 312 -12.73 7.42 16.97
CA MET A 312 -12.93 7.51 15.51
C MET A 312 -12.04 8.58 14.88
N ILE A 313 -11.91 9.75 15.52
CA ILE A 313 -11.02 10.82 15.06
C ILE A 313 -9.56 10.32 15.03
N LEU A 314 -9.08 9.70 16.10
CA LEU A 314 -7.73 9.15 16.17
C LEU A 314 -7.49 8.09 15.08
N ALA A 315 -8.41 7.16 14.90
CA ALA A 315 -8.24 6.07 13.94
C ALA A 315 -8.32 6.56 12.48
N VAL A 316 -9.23 7.51 12.16
CA VAL A 316 -9.43 7.96 10.78
C VAL A 316 -8.44 9.05 10.38
N LEU A 317 -8.18 10.02 11.26
CA LEU A 317 -7.32 11.16 10.94
C LEU A 317 -5.87 10.98 11.39
N GLY A 318 -5.55 9.97 12.21
CA GLY A 318 -4.21 9.78 12.75
C GLY A 318 -3.16 9.65 11.64
N LEU A 319 -3.38 8.78 10.65
CA LEU A 319 -2.45 8.63 9.54
C LEU A 319 -2.38 9.88 8.64
N THR A 320 -3.48 10.57 8.42
CA THR A 320 -3.47 11.83 7.67
C THR A 320 -2.64 12.88 8.41
N GLY A 321 -2.79 12.97 9.73
CA GLY A 321 -1.97 13.83 10.58
C GLY A 321 -0.48 13.45 10.53
N PHE A 322 -0.17 12.17 10.65
CA PHE A 322 1.19 11.65 10.51
C PHE A 322 1.80 12.03 9.15
N THR A 323 1.09 11.78 8.05
CA THR A 323 1.54 12.14 6.70
C THR A 323 1.74 13.65 6.57
N THR A 324 0.86 14.47 7.18
CA THR A 324 1.02 15.94 7.20
C THR A 324 2.32 16.36 7.90
N VAL A 325 2.64 15.72 9.02
CA VAL A 325 3.92 15.95 9.72
C VAL A 325 5.11 15.54 8.85
N MET A 326 5.04 14.40 8.16
CA MET A 326 6.09 13.95 7.25
C MET A 326 6.29 14.91 6.07
N ILE A 327 5.21 15.48 5.53
CA ILE A 327 5.26 16.52 4.49
C ILE A 327 5.93 17.78 5.05
N LEU A 328 5.54 18.22 6.24
CA LEU A 328 6.10 19.40 6.90
C LEU A 328 7.61 19.26 7.15
N LEU A 329 8.07 18.06 7.50
CA LEU A 329 9.48 17.72 7.71
C LEU A 329 10.26 17.47 6.41
N GLY A 330 9.62 17.59 5.22
CA GLY A 330 10.25 17.29 3.94
C GLY A 330 10.59 15.81 3.73
N LYS A 331 9.92 14.90 4.45
CA LYS A 331 10.14 13.45 4.40
C LYS A 331 9.07 12.68 3.63
N SER A 332 8.16 13.37 2.95
CA SER A 332 7.11 12.77 2.12
C SER A 332 6.78 13.67 0.95
N GLY A 333 6.64 13.09 -0.24
CA GLY A 333 6.18 13.80 -1.44
C GLY A 333 4.69 14.16 -1.41
N GLY A 334 3.94 13.70 -0.41
CA GLY A 334 2.53 14.05 -0.22
C GLY A 334 1.59 13.59 -1.35
N TYR A 335 1.90 12.49 -2.03
CA TYR A 335 1.03 11.94 -3.09
C TYR A 335 -0.39 11.70 -2.56
N VAL A 336 -1.39 11.88 -3.43
CA VAL A 336 -2.81 11.70 -3.08
C VAL A 336 -3.07 10.34 -2.44
N ARG A 337 -2.40 9.30 -2.91
CA ARG A 337 -2.50 7.93 -2.40
C ARG A 337 -2.09 7.78 -0.93
N TYR A 338 -1.17 8.59 -0.42
CA TYR A 338 -0.77 8.58 1.00
C TYR A 338 -1.79 9.25 1.92
N LEU A 339 -2.81 9.90 1.34
CA LEU A 339 -3.87 10.61 2.04
C LEU A 339 -5.24 9.91 1.93
N CYS A 340 -5.33 8.74 1.26
CA CYS A 340 -6.59 8.06 0.99
C CYS A 340 -7.20 7.31 2.19
N TYR A 341 -6.49 7.15 3.28
CA TYR A 341 -6.92 6.32 4.42
C TYR A 341 -8.26 6.72 5.05
N PRO A 342 -8.66 7.99 5.14
CA PRO A 342 -9.99 8.35 5.64
C PRO A 342 -11.12 7.71 4.84
N LEU A 343 -10.97 7.56 3.52
CA LEU A 343 -11.94 6.89 2.66
C LEU A 343 -12.15 5.42 3.03
N PHE A 344 -11.08 4.73 3.41
CA PHE A 344 -11.14 3.31 3.77
C PHE A 344 -11.55 3.09 5.23
N PHE A 345 -11.12 3.95 6.15
CA PHE A 345 -11.30 3.72 7.59
C PHE A 345 -12.63 4.26 8.11
N ALA A 346 -13.12 5.38 7.60
CA ALA A 346 -14.39 5.96 8.07
C ALA A 346 -15.59 5.03 7.87
N PRO A 347 -15.75 4.32 6.72
CA PRO A 347 -16.85 3.38 6.53
C PRO A 347 -16.89 2.26 7.57
N ALA A 348 -15.74 1.82 8.09
CA ALA A 348 -15.67 0.76 9.09
C ALA A 348 -16.28 1.14 10.45
N PHE A 349 -16.44 2.44 10.75
CA PHE A 349 -17.11 2.94 11.94
C PHE A 349 -18.62 3.15 11.76
N ILE A 350 -19.14 3.11 10.52
CA ILE A 350 -20.57 3.30 10.25
C ILE A 350 -21.42 2.26 11.01
N PRO A 351 -21.09 0.94 10.98
CA PRO A 351 -21.87 -0.07 11.70
C PRO A 351 -22.02 0.24 13.19
N TYR A 352 -20.93 0.64 13.84
CA TYR A 352 -20.94 1.03 15.25
C TYR A 352 -21.77 2.29 15.49
N THR A 353 -21.67 3.29 14.62
CA THR A 353 -22.46 4.54 14.74
C THR A 353 -23.95 4.29 14.59
N VAL A 354 -24.35 3.46 13.61
CA VAL A 354 -25.76 3.06 13.42
C VAL A 354 -26.28 2.31 14.63
N HIS A 355 -25.49 1.39 15.19
CA HIS A 355 -25.85 0.66 16.41
C HIS A 355 -25.98 1.59 17.63
N ALA A 356 -25.01 2.49 17.83
CA ALA A 356 -24.99 3.42 18.97
C ALA A 356 -26.12 4.45 18.93
N ALA A 357 -26.66 4.73 17.75
CA ALA A 357 -27.78 5.65 17.54
C ALA A 357 -29.15 5.05 17.96
N GLY A 358 -29.25 3.74 18.21
CA GLY A 358 -30.48 3.08 18.65
C GLY A 358 -31.65 3.30 17.69
N GLU A 359 -32.74 3.90 18.16
CA GLU A 359 -33.95 4.20 17.36
C GLU A 359 -33.64 5.12 16.15
N LYS A 360 -32.68 6.03 16.30
CA LYS A 360 -32.21 6.91 15.21
C LYS A 360 -31.21 6.25 14.25
N GLY A 361 -30.97 4.93 14.35
CA GLY A 361 -30.03 4.20 13.50
C GLY A 361 -30.30 4.35 12.01
N LYS A 362 -31.59 4.42 11.58
CA LYS A 362 -31.95 4.71 10.18
C LYS A 362 -31.46 6.08 9.73
N GLN A 363 -31.54 7.10 10.59
CA GLN A 363 -31.06 8.44 10.27
C GLN A 363 -29.54 8.44 10.13
N ALA A 364 -28.82 7.79 11.04
CA ALA A 364 -27.38 7.63 10.96
C ALA A 364 -26.95 6.92 9.66
N ALA A 365 -27.62 5.84 9.28
CA ALA A 365 -27.35 5.10 8.04
C ALA A 365 -27.56 5.98 6.78
N ARG A 366 -28.65 6.77 6.74
CA ARG A 366 -28.94 7.67 5.61
C ARG A 366 -27.89 8.78 5.47
N ILE A 367 -27.49 9.42 6.56
CA ILE A 367 -26.46 10.46 6.54
C ILE A 367 -25.12 9.86 6.08
N SER A 368 -24.75 8.68 6.57
CA SER A 368 -23.54 7.98 6.15
C SER A 368 -23.58 7.60 4.67
N ALA A 369 -24.74 7.15 4.17
CA ALA A 369 -24.93 6.83 2.75
C ALA A 369 -24.74 8.06 1.85
N LEU A 370 -25.26 9.23 2.25
CA LEU A 370 -25.06 10.47 1.54
C LEU A 370 -23.58 10.89 1.48
N GLY A 371 -22.83 10.68 2.56
CA GLY A 371 -21.39 10.96 2.59
C GLY A 371 -20.59 10.05 1.66
N LEU A 372 -20.90 8.74 1.65
CA LEU A 372 -20.29 7.78 0.74
C LEU A 372 -20.63 8.10 -0.72
N LEU A 373 -21.87 8.42 -1.01
CA LEU A 373 -22.33 8.80 -2.35
C LEU A 373 -21.66 10.10 -2.81
N ALA A 374 -21.63 11.12 -1.96
CA ALA A 374 -20.98 12.40 -2.28
C ALA A 374 -19.48 12.19 -2.56
N SER A 375 -18.78 11.39 -1.74
CA SER A 375 -17.39 11.04 -1.99
C SER A 375 -17.22 10.33 -3.34
N ALA A 376 -18.08 9.34 -3.64
CA ALA A 376 -18.01 8.61 -4.90
C ALA A 376 -18.23 9.53 -6.12
N LEU A 377 -19.20 10.45 -6.07
CA LEU A 377 -19.48 11.40 -7.15
C LEU A 377 -18.32 12.38 -7.34
N VAL A 378 -17.80 12.95 -6.25
CA VAL A 378 -16.69 13.91 -6.31
C VAL A 378 -15.41 13.26 -6.80
N LEU A 379 -15.07 12.06 -6.30
CA LEU A 379 -13.89 11.32 -6.75
C LEU A 379 -14.04 10.85 -8.20
N GLY A 380 -15.22 10.38 -8.60
CA GLY A 380 -15.49 10.00 -10.00
C GLY A 380 -15.32 11.19 -10.95
N TRP A 381 -15.85 12.36 -10.58
CA TRP A 381 -15.61 13.60 -11.32
C TRP A 381 -14.14 14.00 -11.31
N GLY A 382 -13.47 13.88 -10.15
CA GLY A 382 -12.05 14.18 -9.97
C GLY A 382 -11.15 13.33 -10.88
N PHE A 383 -11.40 12.03 -11.00
CA PHE A 383 -10.68 11.16 -11.92
C PHE A 383 -10.82 11.59 -13.39
N GLN A 384 -11.97 12.15 -13.76
CA GLN A 384 -12.20 12.59 -15.13
C GLN A 384 -11.57 13.96 -15.44
N TYR A 385 -11.63 14.91 -14.50
CA TYR A 385 -11.34 16.33 -14.78
C TYR A 385 -10.18 16.92 -13.96
N SER A 386 -9.76 16.30 -12.87
CA SER A 386 -8.70 16.82 -12.00
C SER A 386 -7.35 16.15 -12.27
N SER A 387 -6.35 16.95 -12.62
CA SER A 387 -4.96 16.48 -12.73
C SER A 387 -4.43 15.91 -11.40
N THR A 388 -4.82 16.51 -10.27
CA THR A 388 -4.42 16.07 -8.94
C THR A 388 -4.87 14.65 -8.65
N PHE A 389 -6.12 14.29 -8.96
CA PHE A 389 -6.63 12.93 -8.71
C PHE A 389 -6.19 11.91 -9.78
N ARG A 390 -5.66 12.39 -10.90
CA ARG A 390 -5.03 11.55 -11.93
C ARG A 390 -3.52 11.45 -11.77
N GLU A 391 -2.94 12.12 -10.77
CA GLU A 391 -1.49 12.12 -10.54
C GLU A 391 -0.93 10.70 -10.45
N ASP A 392 -1.62 9.80 -9.73
CA ASP A 392 -1.21 8.40 -9.61
C ASP A 392 -1.29 7.63 -10.95
N LEU A 393 -2.19 8.01 -11.86
CA LEU A 393 -2.29 7.42 -13.21
C LEU A 393 -1.09 7.77 -14.09
N LEU A 394 -0.38 8.85 -13.77
CA LEU A 394 0.83 9.27 -14.49
C LEU A 394 2.07 8.50 -14.04
N LEU A 395 2.00 7.74 -12.94
CA LEU A 395 3.09 6.93 -12.41
C LEU A 395 3.12 5.52 -13.03
N ASN A 396 2.88 5.44 -14.33
CA ASN A 396 3.00 4.19 -15.10
C ASN A 396 4.46 3.73 -15.21
N VAL A 397 4.64 2.47 -15.58
CA VAL A 397 5.93 1.93 -16.00
C VAL A 397 6.56 2.82 -17.08
N PRO A 398 7.90 2.89 -17.19
CA PRO A 398 8.54 3.67 -18.23
C PRO A 398 8.08 3.25 -19.63
N ALA A 399 7.72 4.21 -20.46
CA ALA A 399 6.96 3.99 -21.70
C ALA A 399 7.70 3.08 -22.72
N HIS A 400 9.04 3.15 -22.75
CA HIS A 400 9.85 2.45 -23.74
C HIS A 400 10.48 1.15 -23.23
N SER A 401 10.11 0.70 -22.01
CA SER A 401 10.73 -0.50 -21.39
C SER A 401 10.54 -1.78 -22.20
N GLU A 402 9.37 -2.01 -22.83
CA GLU A 402 9.14 -3.16 -23.70
C GLU A 402 10.04 -3.08 -24.94
N SER A 403 10.14 -1.91 -25.59
CA SER A 403 11.00 -1.72 -26.77
C SER A 403 12.50 -1.91 -26.45
N VAL A 404 12.93 -1.51 -25.25
CA VAL A 404 14.30 -1.77 -24.78
C VAL A 404 14.53 -3.28 -24.60
N ALA A 405 13.58 -4.00 -24.00
CA ALA A 405 13.66 -5.45 -23.86
C ALA A 405 13.72 -6.15 -25.22
N ASP A 406 12.86 -5.76 -26.17
CA ASP A 406 12.84 -6.31 -27.54
C ASP A 406 14.18 -6.11 -28.24
N TYR A 407 14.79 -4.91 -28.11
CA TYR A 407 16.10 -4.63 -28.66
C TYR A 407 17.18 -5.52 -28.04
N LEU A 408 17.21 -5.65 -26.72
CA LEU A 408 18.19 -6.48 -26.02
C LEU A 408 18.02 -7.96 -26.38
N ASN A 409 16.80 -8.47 -26.45
CA ASN A 409 16.49 -9.83 -26.85
C ASN A 409 16.94 -10.14 -28.28
N ALA A 410 16.87 -9.15 -29.20
CA ALA A 410 17.27 -9.33 -30.58
C ALA A 410 18.78 -9.17 -30.81
N ASN A 411 19.43 -8.21 -30.11
CA ASN A 411 20.78 -7.76 -30.50
C ASN A 411 21.85 -8.05 -29.44
N CYS A 412 21.49 -8.41 -28.20
CA CYS A 412 22.43 -8.56 -27.08
C CYS A 412 22.39 -9.96 -26.46
N ARG A 413 21.88 -10.97 -27.16
CA ARG A 413 21.80 -12.36 -26.66
C ARG A 413 23.17 -12.91 -26.30
N GLY A 414 23.24 -13.58 -25.15
CA GLY A 414 24.48 -14.21 -24.64
C GLY A 414 25.50 -13.20 -24.13
N GLY A 415 25.20 -11.91 -24.13
CA GLY A 415 26.05 -10.88 -23.57
C GLY A 415 25.66 -10.56 -22.12
N LYS A 416 26.65 -10.23 -21.27
CA LYS A 416 26.45 -9.79 -19.90
C LYS A 416 25.93 -8.35 -19.92
N VAL A 417 24.63 -8.16 -19.68
CA VAL A 417 23.94 -6.85 -19.65
C VAL A 417 23.88 -6.33 -18.21
N LEU A 418 24.39 -5.12 -17.98
CA LEU A 418 24.33 -4.44 -16.68
C LEU A 418 23.28 -3.33 -16.71
N MET A 419 22.38 -3.32 -15.74
CA MET A 419 21.40 -2.24 -15.53
C MET A 419 20.92 -2.17 -14.08
N ASP A 420 20.60 -0.96 -13.61
CA ASP A 420 19.94 -0.77 -12.33
C ASP A 420 18.43 -1.07 -12.45
N SER A 421 17.92 -2.00 -11.64
CA SER A 421 16.50 -2.36 -11.63
C SER A 421 15.57 -1.22 -11.23
N TYR A 422 16.08 -0.10 -10.73
CA TYR A 422 15.29 1.06 -10.29
C TYR A 422 14.39 1.64 -11.39
N ARG A 423 14.89 1.75 -12.64
CA ARG A 423 14.10 2.24 -13.78
C ARG A 423 13.86 1.16 -14.83
N THR A 424 14.61 0.07 -14.80
CA THR A 424 14.56 -1.00 -15.81
C THR A 424 13.77 -2.24 -15.36
N TYR A 425 13.11 -2.21 -14.19
CA TYR A 425 12.36 -3.35 -13.65
C TYR A 425 11.37 -3.95 -14.67
N TYR A 426 10.71 -3.13 -15.46
CA TYR A 426 9.75 -3.59 -16.46
C TYR A 426 10.44 -4.14 -17.72
N THR A 427 11.58 -3.58 -18.10
CA THR A 427 12.47 -4.13 -19.13
C THR A 427 12.93 -5.55 -18.75
N ILE A 428 13.40 -5.73 -17.51
CA ILE A 428 13.88 -7.03 -17.01
C ILE A 428 12.76 -8.08 -17.04
N MET A 429 11.52 -7.71 -16.68
CA MET A 429 10.39 -8.63 -16.73
C MET A 429 9.97 -9.05 -18.14
N ASN A 430 10.33 -8.28 -19.17
CA ASN A 430 10.09 -8.57 -20.58
C ASN A 430 11.30 -9.22 -21.29
N ALA A 431 12.41 -9.45 -20.58
CA ALA A 431 13.57 -10.15 -21.11
C ALA A 431 13.27 -11.63 -21.38
N ASP A 432 13.85 -12.17 -22.46
CA ASP A 432 13.77 -13.62 -22.77
C ASP A 432 14.58 -14.43 -21.75
N ASP A 433 15.80 -13.97 -21.46
CA ASP A 433 16.75 -14.64 -20.58
C ASP A 433 17.36 -13.67 -19.54
N PRO A 434 16.58 -13.23 -18.56
CA PRO A 434 17.02 -12.25 -17.56
C PRO A 434 18.06 -12.81 -16.58
N GLU A 435 18.27 -14.12 -16.53
CA GLU A 435 19.20 -14.78 -15.61
C GLU A 435 20.67 -14.43 -15.89
N GLU A 436 21.00 -14.05 -17.13
CA GLU A 436 22.35 -13.67 -17.54
C GLU A 436 22.63 -12.18 -17.33
N TRP A 437 21.61 -11.41 -16.90
CA TRP A 437 21.73 -9.97 -16.69
C TRP A 437 22.18 -9.65 -15.27
N VAL A 438 23.03 -8.65 -15.12
CA VAL A 438 23.45 -8.13 -13.82
C VAL A 438 22.56 -6.97 -13.46
N ILE A 439 21.78 -7.17 -12.42
CA ILE A 439 20.79 -6.20 -11.91
C ILE A 439 21.04 -5.92 -10.43
N SER A 440 20.38 -4.93 -9.86
CA SER A 440 20.64 -4.44 -8.49
C SER A 440 20.59 -5.50 -7.39
N CYS A 441 19.97 -6.66 -7.61
CA CYS A 441 19.98 -7.78 -6.66
C CYS A 441 21.07 -8.83 -6.94
N SER A 442 21.85 -8.69 -8.01
CA SER A 442 22.97 -9.57 -8.32
C SER A 442 24.15 -9.30 -7.38
N ARG A 443 24.85 -10.36 -6.96
CA ARG A 443 25.97 -10.22 -5.99
C ARG A 443 27.14 -9.40 -6.51
N ASP A 444 27.40 -9.45 -7.82
CA ASP A 444 28.48 -8.75 -8.51
C ASP A 444 28.03 -7.39 -9.08
N PHE A 445 26.82 -6.92 -8.71
CA PHE A 445 26.27 -5.67 -9.24
C PHE A 445 27.16 -4.47 -8.95
N GLU A 446 27.56 -4.27 -7.70
CA GLU A 446 28.39 -3.12 -7.29
C GLU A 446 29.77 -3.16 -7.95
N ASP A 447 30.39 -4.35 -8.05
CA ASP A 447 31.67 -4.54 -8.74
C ASP A 447 31.55 -4.22 -10.23
N CYS A 448 30.46 -4.69 -10.87
CA CYS A 448 30.19 -4.42 -12.30
C CYS A 448 29.89 -2.93 -12.56
N VAL A 449 29.21 -2.24 -11.62
CA VAL A 449 28.99 -0.79 -11.73
C VAL A 449 30.29 -0.01 -11.55
N ALA A 450 31.15 -0.43 -10.62
CA ALA A 450 32.43 0.24 -10.37
C ALA A 450 33.43 0.12 -11.53
N ASP A 451 33.51 -1.05 -12.14
CA ASP A 451 34.42 -1.31 -13.32
C ASP A 451 33.77 -2.32 -14.30
N PRO A 452 32.94 -1.85 -15.22
CA PRO A 452 32.28 -2.70 -16.21
C PRO A 452 33.22 -3.49 -17.09
N VAL A 453 34.37 -2.90 -17.48
CA VAL A 453 35.36 -3.51 -18.38
C VAL A 453 36.01 -4.70 -17.70
N LYS A 454 36.56 -4.51 -16.50
CA LYS A 454 37.23 -5.56 -15.71
C LYS A 454 36.31 -6.73 -15.38
N ASN A 455 35.05 -6.44 -15.11
CA ASN A 455 34.04 -7.46 -14.72
C ASN A 455 33.33 -8.09 -15.92
N GLY A 456 33.82 -7.84 -17.16
CA GLY A 456 33.38 -8.52 -18.37
C GLY A 456 31.95 -8.19 -18.78
N VAL A 457 31.48 -7.01 -18.44
CA VAL A 457 30.18 -6.49 -18.91
C VAL A 457 30.26 -6.25 -20.41
N ASP A 458 29.25 -6.68 -21.16
CA ASP A 458 29.19 -6.47 -22.62
C ASP A 458 28.31 -5.27 -22.99
N TYR A 459 27.23 -5.07 -22.26
CA TYR A 459 26.25 -4.01 -22.53
C TYR A 459 25.78 -3.32 -21.27
N LEU A 460 25.43 -2.04 -21.41
CA LEU A 460 24.84 -1.21 -20.34
C LEU A 460 23.48 -0.66 -20.81
N VAL A 461 22.49 -0.61 -19.93
CA VAL A 461 21.25 0.13 -20.15
C VAL A 461 21.19 1.26 -19.15
N VAL A 462 21.16 2.50 -19.64
CA VAL A 462 21.26 3.71 -18.82
C VAL A 462 20.03 4.59 -19.07
N PRO A 463 19.23 4.93 -18.04
CA PRO A 463 18.10 5.82 -18.19
C PRO A 463 18.56 7.29 -18.30
N GLN A 464 17.72 8.12 -18.90
CA GLN A 464 17.96 9.56 -19.03
C GLN A 464 18.16 10.21 -17.66
N ILE A 465 19.19 11.06 -17.56
CA ILE A 465 19.43 11.91 -16.39
C ILE A 465 18.25 12.88 -16.23
N GLY A 466 17.66 12.93 -15.06
CA GLY A 466 16.47 13.73 -14.72
C GLY A 466 15.90 13.30 -13.38
N SER A 467 14.68 13.70 -13.04
CA SER A 467 14.09 13.54 -11.70
C SER A 467 14.26 12.13 -11.09
N TYR A 468 14.03 11.08 -11.87
CA TYR A 468 14.18 9.70 -11.40
C TYR A 468 15.49 9.04 -11.87
N GLY A 469 15.99 9.38 -13.04
CA GLY A 469 17.25 8.81 -13.56
C GLY A 469 18.48 9.21 -12.75
N ASN A 470 18.42 10.31 -11.99
CA ASN A 470 19.50 10.72 -11.09
C ASN A 470 19.78 9.73 -9.95
N MET A 471 18.84 8.82 -9.66
CA MET A 471 18.98 7.81 -8.61
C MET A 471 19.43 6.45 -9.15
N ASP A 472 19.56 6.33 -10.45
CA ASP A 472 20.09 5.12 -11.08
C ASP A 472 21.57 4.94 -10.75
N ALA A 473 21.97 3.73 -10.36
CA ALA A 473 23.33 3.45 -9.90
C ALA A 473 24.38 3.72 -10.96
N LEU A 474 24.07 3.48 -12.25
CA LEU A 474 24.98 3.76 -13.36
C LEU A 474 25.15 5.27 -13.56
N ASN A 475 24.06 6.06 -13.45
CA ASN A 475 24.13 7.52 -13.53
C ASN A 475 24.85 8.14 -12.32
N ILE A 476 24.77 7.52 -11.15
CA ILE A 476 25.51 7.94 -9.95
C ILE A 476 27.00 7.65 -10.12
N ALA A 477 27.37 6.44 -10.57
CA ALA A 477 28.75 6.05 -10.76
C ALA A 477 29.41 6.78 -11.94
N TRP A 478 28.66 6.96 -13.05
CA TRP A 478 29.13 7.51 -14.30
C TRP A 478 28.26 8.68 -14.80
N PRO A 479 28.31 9.87 -14.15
CA PRO A 479 27.36 10.98 -14.42
C PRO A 479 27.43 11.55 -15.84
N ARG A 480 28.50 11.28 -16.58
CA ARG A 480 28.69 11.75 -17.96
C ARG A 480 28.23 10.73 -19.00
N LEU A 481 28.10 9.47 -18.62
CA LEU A 481 27.87 8.35 -19.55
C LEU A 481 26.66 8.58 -20.46
N TYR A 482 25.50 8.95 -19.90
CA TYR A 482 24.29 9.15 -20.69
C TYR A 482 24.43 10.28 -21.74
N ASN A 483 25.01 11.45 -21.35
CA ASN A 483 25.06 12.61 -22.23
C ASN A 483 26.29 12.65 -23.14
N ASN A 484 27.46 12.24 -22.64
CA ASN A 484 28.71 12.44 -23.31
C ASN A 484 29.37 11.11 -23.74
N GLY A 485 28.89 9.97 -23.24
CA GLY A 485 29.57 8.69 -23.36
C GLY A 485 30.83 8.61 -22.49
N GLU A 486 31.51 7.48 -22.56
CA GLU A 486 32.82 7.21 -21.94
C GLU A 486 33.70 6.54 -22.98
N GLU A 487 35.03 6.66 -22.86
CA GLU A 487 35.97 6.10 -23.84
C GLU A 487 35.83 4.59 -24.01
N TRP A 488 35.46 3.91 -22.92
CA TRP A 488 35.24 2.46 -22.87
C TRP A 488 33.83 2.02 -23.26
N ALA A 489 32.88 2.96 -23.47
CA ALA A 489 31.48 2.68 -23.76
C ALA A 489 31.05 3.34 -25.09
N GLN A 490 30.56 2.54 -26.02
CA GLN A 490 30.03 3.00 -27.30
C GLN A 490 28.51 2.92 -27.32
N GLU A 491 27.82 4.02 -27.54
CA GLU A 491 26.38 4.04 -27.76
C GLU A 491 26.02 3.22 -29.00
N ILE A 492 25.12 2.24 -28.86
CA ILE A 492 24.64 1.40 -29.94
C ILE A 492 23.15 1.59 -30.25
N ALA A 493 22.36 2.07 -29.27
CA ALA A 493 20.97 2.42 -29.48
C ALA A 493 20.50 3.47 -28.48
N SER A 494 19.51 4.28 -28.91
CA SER A 494 18.77 5.22 -28.08
C SER A 494 17.28 4.97 -28.29
N ILE A 495 16.58 4.57 -27.21
CA ILE A 495 15.17 4.16 -27.26
C ILE A 495 14.41 4.93 -26.19
N GLY A 496 13.74 6.00 -26.60
CA GLY A 496 13.04 6.90 -25.70
C GLY A 496 13.99 7.50 -24.65
N GLU A 497 13.69 7.27 -23.39
CA GLU A 497 14.50 7.72 -22.25
C GLU A 497 15.71 6.84 -21.93
N PHE A 498 15.93 5.75 -22.65
CA PHE A 498 17.04 4.82 -22.41
C PHE A 498 18.09 4.86 -23.50
N LYS A 499 19.35 4.75 -23.12
CA LYS A 499 20.48 4.49 -24.01
C LYS A 499 21.11 3.15 -23.70
N ILE A 500 21.53 2.45 -24.77
CA ILE A 500 22.20 1.17 -24.69
C ILE A 500 23.63 1.36 -25.19
N PHE A 501 24.58 0.98 -24.35
CA PHE A 501 26.00 1.07 -24.68
C PHE A 501 26.63 -0.32 -24.79
N ARG A 502 27.55 -0.46 -25.72
CA ARG A 502 28.46 -1.61 -25.80
C ARG A 502 29.77 -1.26 -25.10
N VAL A 503 30.23 -2.14 -24.20
CA VAL A 503 31.53 -1.99 -23.54
C VAL A 503 32.62 -2.41 -24.48
N LYS A 504 33.64 -1.56 -24.70
CA LYS A 504 34.83 -1.87 -25.47
C LYS A 504 35.79 -2.69 -24.62
N LYS A 505 36.15 -3.87 -25.09
CA LYS A 505 37.13 -4.76 -24.44
C LYS A 505 38.54 -4.40 -24.84
#